data_dca0851fd7ab17ba4d86464817c139c9
#
_entry.id   dca0851fd7ab17ba4d86464817c139c9
#
_cell.length_a   1.000
_cell.length_b   1.000
_cell.length_c   1.000
_cell.angle_alpha   90.00
_cell.angle_beta   90.00
_cell.angle_gamma   90.00
#
_symmetry.space_group_name_H-M   'P 1'
#
loop_
_entity.id
_entity.type
_entity.pdbx_description
1 polymer ?
#
loop_
_entity_poly.entity_id
_entity_poly.type
_entity_poly.pdbx_seq_one_letter_code
_entity_poly.pdbx_strand_id
1 'polypeptide(L)'
;MSEQQAKNRKIHIISLSLTKLGDGLVDPKLVLSWLLTHLGAGSVWVGMLVPLREAGALLPQLFTAVRLRRYALRKWWWIVGSLVQGLAVLAIGLAALLLEGDVAGLVTIVSVGVFALARSICSVSYKDVLGKTVNKEVRGEVTGTASSIAAAGVLLFGLALWFDWLAEPVLIIGALFLASILWFVSALQFTALNEPQSEVAHISGGKAASLYLDYLRNDKELRKFIYTRALLTATAIAPPFLILLAQAEVGSIVSQLGVLIIASSFSTFISGRIWGKLSDKSTPVVLSASGLAGGLILFSTLFASQGDLFNTIWFLPVVLFVLMTSYQGVRIARSIHLVNLATEETRATYTALSNTIIGLVLLGTGLFGFLATFFGIQEVVLVLATMSIGGGLLATTLQKP
;
A
#
# COMPACT_ATOMS: atom_id res chain seq x y z
N MET A 1 -11.74 8.89 31.55
CA MET A 1 -10.92 9.48 30.48
C MET A 1 -10.85 10.98 30.72
N SER A 2 -9.65 11.56 30.81
CA SER A 2 -9.52 13.00 30.99
C SER A 2 -10.05 13.76 29.76
N GLU A 3 -10.49 15.01 29.94
CA GLU A 3 -10.96 15.86 28.82
C GLU A 3 -9.90 15.98 27.71
N GLN A 4 -8.63 16.08 28.10
CA GLN A 4 -7.50 16.13 27.18
C GLN A 4 -7.35 14.83 26.35
N GLN A 5 -7.56 13.67 26.96
CA GLN A 5 -7.53 12.39 26.23
C GLN A 5 -8.68 12.27 25.24
N ALA A 6 -9.88 12.74 25.60
CA ALA A 6 -11.02 12.79 24.70
C ALA A 6 -10.77 13.71 23.49
N LYS A 7 -10.16 14.87 23.72
CA LYS A 7 -9.76 15.80 22.66
C LYS A 7 -8.72 15.19 21.74
N ASN A 8 -7.65 14.60 22.29
CA ASN A 8 -6.60 13.93 21.50
C ASN A 8 -7.18 12.79 20.65
N ARG A 9 -8.08 11.97 21.22
CA ARG A 9 -8.76 10.88 20.50
C ARG A 9 -9.53 11.40 19.28
N LYS A 10 -10.30 12.49 19.43
CA LYS A 10 -11.04 13.09 18.30
C LYS A 10 -10.08 13.58 17.21
N ILE A 11 -8.99 14.26 17.59
CA ILE A 11 -7.98 14.72 16.63
C ILE A 11 -7.39 13.57 15.86
N HIS A 12 -7.01 12.48 16.52
CA HIS A 12 -6.48 11.28 15.85
C HIS A 12 -7.49 10.67 14.86
N ILE A 13 -8.77 10.50 15.28
CA ILE A 13 -9.80 9.93 14.42
C ILE A 13 -9.98 10.81 13.17
N ILE A 14 -10.14 12.11 13.32
CA ILE A 14 -10.36 13.03 12.20
C ILE A 14 -9.15 13.03 11.27
N SER A 15 -7.96 13.32 11.80
CA SER A 15 -6.75 13.42 10.99
C SER A 15 -6.41 12.12 10.27
N LEU A 16 -6.59 10.97 10.93
CA LEU A 16 -6.33 9.69 10.32
C LEU A 16 -7.40 9.31 9.28
N SER A 17 -8.67 9.67 9.50
CA SER A 17 -9.74 9.48 8.51
C SER A 17 -9.45 10.25 7.22
N LEU A 18 -9.06 11.52 7.36
CA LEU A 18 -8.75 12.39 6.22
C LEU A 18 -7.56 11.85 5.41
N THR A 19 -6.45 11.49 6.08
CA THR A 19 -5.28 10.95 5.37
C THR A 19 -5.53 9.58 4.75
N LYS A 20 -6.31 8.71 5.39
CA LYS A 20 -6.68 7.40 4.83
C LYS A 20 -7.67 7.52 3.66
N LEU A 21 -8.59 8.47 3.73
CA LEU A 21 -9.47 8.78 2.59
C LEU A 21 -8.64 9.30 1.43
N GLY A 22 -7.74 10.27 1.67
CA GLY A 22 -6.80 10.73 0.65
C GLY A 22 -5.98 9.59 0.04
N ASP A 23 -5.44 8.67 0.86
CA ASP A 23 -4.74 7.47 0.37
C ASP A 23 -5.60 6.62 -0.60
N GLY A 24 -6.90 6.48 -0.32
CA GLY A 24 -7.81 5.74 -1.17
C GLY A 24 -8.15 6.45 -2.48
N LEU A 25 -8.24 7.79 -2.45
CA LEU A 25 -8.47 8.61 -3.65
C LEU A 25 -7.23 8.66 -4.57
N VAL A 26 -6.04 8.39 -4.04
CA VAL A 26 -4.76 8.40 -4.78
C VAL A 26 -4.17 6.99 -4.87
N ASP A 27 -5.02 5.96 -4.87
CA ASP A 27 -4.54 4.57 -4.88
C ASP A 27 -3.67 4.29 -6.12
N PRO A 28 -2.39 3.89 -5.95
CA PRO A 28 -1.49 3.69 -7.08
C PRO A 28 -1.81 2.45 -7.90
N LYS A 29 -2.59 1.51 -7.35
CA LYS A 29 -2.93 0.25 -8.02
C LYS A 29 -4.06 0.41 -9.02
N LEU A 30 -4.98 1.33 -8.76
CA LEU A 30 -6.16 1.56 -9.59
C LEU A 30 -6.21 2.97 -10.13
N VAL A 31 -6.32 3.97 -9.26
CA VAL A 31 -6.58 5.37 -9.66
C VAL A 31 -5.42 5.95 -10.45
N LEU A 32 -4.18 5.89 -9.91
CA LEU A 32 -3.02 6.43 -10.62
C LEU A 32 -2.62 5.58 -11.81
N SER A 33 -2.81 4.25 -11.76
CA SER A 33 -2.56 3.39 -12.91
C SER A 33 -3.49 3.69 -14.05
N TRP A 34 -4.79 3.85 -13.76
CA TRP A 34 -5.78 4.27 -14.74
C TRP A 34 -5.44 5.67 -15.31
N LEU A 35 -5.12 6.63 -14.41
CA LEU A 35 -4.81 8.00 -14.81
C LEU A 35 -3.62 8.06 -15.79
N LEU A 36 -2.50 7.40 -15.47
CA LEU A 36 -1.33 7.38 -16.35
C LEU A 36 -1.62 6.69 -17.67
N THR A 37 -2.39 5.60 -17.65
CA THR A 37 -2.82 4.91 -18.88
C THR A 37 -3.70 5.84 -19.74
N HIS A 38 -4.63 6.57 -19.11
CA HIS A 38 -5.50 7.54 -19.80
C HIS A 38 -4.72 8.72 -20.41
N LEU A 39 -3.66 9.20 -19.72
CA LEU A 39 -2.79 10.25 -20.19
C LEU A 39 -1.79 9.78 -21.27
N GLY A 40 -1.81 8.51 -21.65
CA GLY A 40 -0.92 7.93 -22.67
C GLY A 40 0.51 7.67 -22.20
N ALA A 41 0.75 7.62 -20.88
CA ALA A 41 2.07 7.30 -20.34
C ALA A 41 2.43 5.81 -20.59
N GLY A 42 3.69 5.56 -20.94
CA GLY A 42 4.18 4.20 -21.21
C GLY A 42 4.08 3.27 -20.00
N SER A 43 4.05 1.95 -20.26
CA SER A 43 3.94 0.88 -19.26
C SER A 43 5.03 0.94 -18.18
N VAL A 44 6.19 1.50 -18.49
CA VAL A 44 7.29 1.74 -17.54
C VAL A 44 6.82 2.56 -16.35
N TRP A 45 6.13 3.68 -16.60
CA TRP A 45 5.66 4.58 -15.55
C TRP A 45 4.57 3.93 -14.70
N VAL A 46 3.62 3.26 -15.34
CA VAL A 46 2.53 2.52 -14.65
C VAL A 46 3.11 1.41 -13.78
N GLY A 47 4.06 0.65 -14.30
CA GLY A 47 4.72 -0.44 -13.59
C GLY A 47 5.56 0.01 -12.37
N MET A 48 6.05 1.26 -12.37
CA MET A 48 6.84 1.81 -11.26
C MET A 48 5.98 2.37 -10.10
N LEU A 49 4.68 2.63 -10.31
CA LEU A 49 3.81 3.26 -9.30
C LEU A 49 3.82 2.51 -7.96
N VAL A 50 3.45 1.23 -7.99
CA VAL A 50 3.35 0.42 -6.75
C VAL A 50 4.71 0.13 -6.14
N PRO A 51 5.73 -0.33 -6.90
CA PRO A 51 7.07 -0.53 -6.39
C PRO A 51 7.63 0.70 -5.66
N LEU A 52 7.57 1.86 -6.28
CA LEU A 52 8.11 3.09 -5.69
C LEU A 52 7.33 3.54 -4.45
N ARG A 53 5.99 3.44 -4.52
CA ARG A 53 5.10 3.79 -3.40
C ARG A 53 5.34 2.92 -2.17
N GLU A 54 5.46 1.61 -2.36
CA GLU A 54 5.65 0.65 -1.27
C GLU A 54 7.11 0.66 -0.76
N ALA A 55 8.09 0.62 -1.66
CA ALA A 55 9.51 0.64 -1.29
C ALA A 55 9.91 1.95 -0.59
N GLY A 56 9.48 3.09 -1.12
CA GLY A 56 9.76 4.40 -0.53
C GLY A 56 9.14 4.56 0.86
N ALA A 57 8.02 3.89 1.12
CA ALA A 57 7.42 3.86 2.45
C ALA A 57 8.15 2.92 3.43
N LEU A 58 8.86 1.88 2.96
CA LEU A 58 9.51 0.87 3.81
C LEU A 58 10.99 1.17 4.09
N LEU A 59 11.76 1.55 3.05
CA LEU A 59 13.21 1.65 3.13
C LEU A 59 13.69 2.71 4.14
N PRO A 60 13.12 3.94 4.20
CA PRO A 60 13.62 4.96 5.10
C PRO A 60 13.22 4.78 6.57
N GLN A 61 12.33 3.83 6.89
CA GLN A 61 11.74 3.70 8.24
C GLN A 61 12.80 3.54 9.33
N LEU A 62 13.86 2.79 9.05
CA LEU A 62 14.95 2.57 10.00
C LEU A 62 15.68 3.87 10.34
N PHE A 63 16.09 4.63 9.31
CA PHE A 63 16.74 5.92 9.46
C PHE A 63 15.83 6.94 10.15
N THR A 64 14.58 6.96 9.74
CA THR A 64 13.55 7.84 10.32
C THR A 64 13.34 7.54 11.80
N ALA A 65 13.27 6.28 12.21
CA ALA A 65 13.08 5.88 13.59
C ALA A 65 14.23 6.35 14.49
N VAL A 66 15.48 6.18 14.04
CA VAL A 66 16.67 6.64 14.79
C VAL A 66 16.68 8.17 14.91
N ARG A 67 16.42 8.88 13.80
CA ARG A 67 16.43 10.34 13.78
C ARG A 67 15.30 10.93 14.64
N LEU A 68 14.13 10.31 14.63
CA LEU A 68 12.95 10.77 15.36
C LEU A 68 13.17 10.76 16.88
N ARG A 69 13.97 9.83 17.41
CA ARG A 69 14.28 9.73 18.85
C ARG A 69 15.08 10.93 19.40
N ARG A 70 15.66 11.74 18.51
CA ARG A 70 16.39 12.97 18.87
C ARG A 70 15.46 14.16 19.14
N TYR A 71 14.14 14.02 18.95
CA TYR A 71 13.17 15.09 19.09
C TYR A 71 12.17 14.80 20.21
N ALA A 72 11.94 15.78 21.06
CA ALA A 72 11.00 15.69 22.20
C ALA A 72 9.54 15.64 21.73
N LEU A 73 9.19 16.43 20.72
CA LEU A 73 7.86 16.48 20.12
C LEU A 73 7.88 15.91 18.70
N ARG A 74 7.25 14.76 18.52
CA ARG A 74 7.30 14.00 17.25
C ARG A 74 6.10 14.26 16.36
N LYS A 75 5.04 14.92 16.85
CA LYS A 75 3.89 15.34 16.04
C LYS A 75 4.27 16.23 14.87
N TRP A 76 5.30 17.08 15.03
CA TRP A 76 5.76 17.98 13.96
C TRP A 76 6.30 17.25 12.75
N TRP A 77 6.93 16.08 12.93
CA TRP A 77 7.37 15.23 11.85
C TRP A 77 6.21 14.66 11.05
N TRP A 78 5.13 14.28 11.76
CA TRP A 78 3.90 13.85 11.10
C TRP A 78 3.22 14.98 10.34
N ILE A 79 3.17 16.19 10.90
CA ILE A 79 2.60 17.38 10.28
C ILE A 79 3.35 17.73 8.99
N VAL A 80 4.68 17.88 9.07
CA VAL A 80 5.52 18.17 7.91
C VAL A 80 5.39 17.07 6.84
N GLY A 81 5.45 15.79 7.25
CA GLY A 81 5.25 14.69 6.32
C GLY A 81 3.87 14.71 5.65
N SER A 82 2.81 15.08 6.36
CA SER A 82 1.46 15.23 5.79
C SER A 82 1.39 16.40 4.79
N LEU A 83 2.01 17.53 5.11
CA LEU A 83 2.10 18.67 4.17
C LEU A 83 2.83 18.28 2.89
N VAL A 84 3.96 17.59 3.00
CA VAL A 84 4.73 17.11 1.84
C VAL A 84 3.90 16.11 1.02
N GLN A 85 3.13 15.22 1.66
CA GLN A 85 2.22 14.32 0.95
C GLN A 85 1.14 15.11 0.19
N GLY A 86 0.54 16.12 0.83
CA GLY A 86 -0.44 17.00 0.19
C GLY A 86 0.13 17.72 -1.04
N LEU A 87 1.35 18.29 -0.92
CA LEU A 87 2.05 18.94 -2.05
C LEU A 87 2.37 17.96 -3.18
N ALA A 88 2.81 16.74 -2.85
CA ALA A 88 3.09 15.72 -3.85
C ALA A 88 1.82 15.33 -4.63
N VAL A 89 0.69 15.18 -3.94
CA VAL A 89 -0.59 14.87 -4.60
C VAL A 89 -1.10 16.05 -5.41
N LEU A 90 -0.91 17.29 -4.93
CA LEU A 90 -1.20 18.49 -5.71
C LEU A 90 -0.42 18.50 -7.01
N ALA A 91 0.88 18.16 -6.97
CA ALA A 91 1.72 18.08 -8.16
C ALA A 91 1.22 17.01 -9.15
N ILE A 92 0.72 15.84 -8.65
CA ILE A 92 0.09 14.81 -9.49
C ILE A 92 -1.18 15.37 -10.17
N GLY A 93 -2.04 16.04 -9.41
CA GLY A 93 -3.27 16.65 -9.94
C GLY A 93 -2.97 17.73 -11.02
N LEU A 94 -1.97 18.57 -10.79
CA LEU A 94 -1.52 19.56 -11.78
C LEU A 94 -0.90 18.89 -13.01
N ALA A 95 -0.10 17.84 -12.83
CA ALA A 95 0.45 17.08 -13.96
C ALA A 95 -0.66 16.47 -14.81
N ALA A 96 -1.71 15.94 -14.18
CA ALA A 96 -2.87 15.39 -14.89
C ALA A 96 -3.68 16.41 -15.69
N LEU A 97 -3.62 17.69 -15.30
CA LEU A 97 -4.29 18.79 -16.04
C LEU A 97 -3.44 19.36 -17.17
N LEU A 98 -2.11 19.36 -17.03
CA LEU A 98 -1.21 20.17 -17.86
C LEU A 98 -0.28 19.33 -18.74
N LEU A 99 -0.16 18.03 -18.48
CA LEU A 99 0.85 17.19 -19.11
C LEU A 99 0.21 15.90 -19.67
N GLU A 100 0.84 15.33 -20.70
CA GLU A 100 0.44 14.08 -21.33
C GLU A 100 1.66 13.17 -21.53
N GLY A 101 1.41 11.90 -21.85
CA GLY A 101 2.42 10.92 -22.19
C GLY A 101 3.47 10.68 -21.10
N ASP A 102 4.70 10.47 -21.52
CA ASP A 102 5.81 10.13 -20.60
C ASP A 102 6.21 11.29 -19.68
N VAL A 103 5.93 12.55 -20.05
CA VAL A 103 6.20 13.70 -19.17
C VAL A 103 5.26 13.68 -17.97
N ALA A 104 3.97 13.40 -18.18
CA ALA A 104 3.00 13.18 -17.10
C ALA A 104 3.41 11.98 -16.23
N GLY A 105 3.88 10.91 -16.87
CA GLY A 105 4.42 9.73 -16.21
C GLY A 105 5.59 10.06 -15.28
N LEU A 106 6.60 10.76 -15.78
CA LEU A 106 7.79 11.14 -15.02
C LEU A 106 7.43 12.01 -13.80
N VAL A 107 6.63 13.08 -14.00
CA VAL A 107 6.24 13.98 -12.90
C VAL A 107 5.42 13.24 -11.86
N THR A 108 4.51 12.37 -12.28
CA THR A 108 3.72 11.54 -11.35
C THR A 108 4.62 10.59 -10.54
N ILE A 109 5.56 9.89 -11.17
CA ILE A 109 6.47 8.96 -10.48
C ILE A 109 7.39 9.69 -9.50
N VAL A 110 7.96 10.84 -9.87
CA VAL A 110 8.75 11.65 -8.94
C VAL A 110 7.90 12.09 -7.74
N SER A 111 6.67 12.55 -7.99
CA SER A 111 5.73 12.95 -6.93
C SER A 111 5.35 11.79 -6.02
N VAL A 112 5.10 10.59 -6.57
CA VAL A 112 4.85 9.35 -5.80
C VAL A 112 6.07 8.98 -4.95
N GLY A 113 7.29 9.17 -5.46
CA GLY A 113 8.53 8.98 -4.70
C GLY A 113 8.62 9.91 -3.50
N VAL A 114 8.40 11.21 -3.70
CA VAL A 114 8.36 12.22 -2.61
C VAL A 114 7.26 11.88 -1.60
N PHE A 115 6.07 11.54 -2.08
CA PHE A 115 4.94 11.09 -1.26
C PHE A 115 5.31 9.88 -0.39
N ALA A 116 5.95 8.86 -0.97
CA ALA A 116 6.31 7.63 -0.27
C ALA A 116 7.38 7.86 0.81
N LEU A 117 8.38 8.72 0.55
CA LEU A 117 9.36 9.13 1.55
C LEU A 117 8.70 9.86 2.73
N ALA A 118 7.83 10.83 2.44
CA ALA A 118 7.05 11.54 3.45
C ALA A 118 6.14 10.59 4.25
N ARG A 119 5.54 9.61 3.58
CA ARG A 119 4.73 8.56 4.20
C ARG A 119 5.53 7.71 5.18
N SER A 120 6.77 7.38 4.86
CA SER A 120 7.68 6.67 5.78
C SER A 120 7.84 7.45 7.09
N ILE A 121 8.08 8.75 7.01
CA ILE A 121 8.21 9.64 8.18
C ILE A 121 6.91 9.65 8.99
N CYS A 122 5.77 9.84 8.33
CA CYS A 122 4.45 9.82 8.97
C CYS A 122 4.15 8.50 9.66
N SER A 123 4.49 7.37 9.03
CA SER A 123 4.23 6.03 9.58
C SER A 123 4.97 5.77 10.90
N VAL A 124 6.21 6.22 11.00
CA VAL A 124 7.02 6.05 12.22
C VAL A 124 6.58 7.03 13.32
N SER A 125 6.43 8.32 12.98
CA SER A 125 6.06 9.35 13.94
C SER A 125 4.64 9.13 14.50
N TYR A 126 3.69 8.72 13.66
CA TYR A 126 2.31 8.47 14.09
C TYR A 126 2.18 7.41 15.16
N LYS A 127 2.90 6.27 15.01
CA LYS A 127 2.85 5.18 15.98
C LYS A 127 3.33 5.62 17.36
N ASP A 128 4.37 6.43 17.39
CA ASP A 128 4.91 6.97 18.63
C ASP A 128 3.96 7.98 19.28
N VAL A 129 3.46 8.94 18.50
CA VAL A 129 2.52 9.97 18.98
C VAL A 129 1.23 9.33 19.48
N LEU A 130 0.65 8.37 18.73
CA LEU A 130 -0.54 7.62 19.16
C LEU A 130 -0.28 6.88 20.48
N GLY A 131 0.91 6.28 20.60
CA GLY A 131 1.32 5.56 21.80
C GLY A 131 1.37 6.42 23.06
N LYS A 132 1.69 7.72 22.94
CA LYS A 132 1.79 8.65 24.05
C LYS A 132 0.49 9.37 24.41
N THR A 133 -0.37 9.56 23.40
CA THR A 133 -1.52 10.48 23.52
C THR A 133 -2.86 9.75 23.64
N VAL A 134 -2.87 8.42 23.41
CA VAL A 134 -4.07 7.58 23.47
C VAL A 134 -3.80 6.30 24.27
N ASN A 135 -4.70 5.97 25.19
CA ASN A 135 -4.61 4.76 26.00
C ASN A 135 -4.62 3.49 25.15
N LYS A 136 -3.89 2.46 25.60
CA LYS A 136 -3.69 1.20 24.87
C LYS A 136 -5.00 0.54 24.47
N GLU A 137 -5.99 0.55 25.37
CA GLU A 137 -7.29 -0.11 25.22
C GLU A 137 -8.14 0.45 24.07
N VAL A 138 -7.96 1.73 23.72
CA VAL A 138 -8.77 2.43 22.71
C VAL A 138 -8.03 2.77 21.42
N ARG A 139 -6.73 2.43 21.29
CA ARG A 139 -5.94 2.68 20.05
C ARG A 139 -6.51 1.95 18.85
N GLY A 140 -6.96 0.71 19.06
CA GLY A 140 -7.61 -0.10 18.03
C GLY A 140 -8.90 0.55 17.54
N GLU A 141 -9.72 1.05 18.47
CA GLU A 141 -10.96 1.77 18.14
C GLU A 141 -10.69 3.04 17.33
N VAL A 142 -9.70 3.86 17.72
CA VAL A 142 -9.29 5.06 16.99
C VAL A 142 -8.91 4.75 15.55
N THR A 143 -8.04 3.76 15.36
CA THR A 143 -7.55 3.38 14.03
C THR A 143 -8.60 2.68 13.19
N GLY A 144 -9.45 1.88 13.82
CA GLY A 144 -10.58 1.18 13.20
C GLY A 144 -11.66 2.13 12.70
N THR A 145 -12.11 3.06 13.58
CA THR A 145 -13.10 4.08 13.23
C THR A 145 -12.61 4.94 12.06
N ALA A 146 -11.36 5.40 12.11
CA ALA A 146 -10.78 6.18 11.02
C ALA A 146 -10.73 5.39 9.69
N SER A 147 -10.44 4.09 9.76
CA SER A 147 -10.43 3.23 8.56
C SER A 147 -11.83 3.04 7.98
N SER A 148 -12.85 2.88 8.84
CA SER A 148 -14.24 2.73 8.40
C SER A 148 -14.77 4.00 7.73
N ILE A 149 -14.49 5.17 8.29
CA ILE A 149 -14.87 6.46 7.70
C ILE A 149 -14.21 6.64 6.33
N ALA A 150 -12.91 6.36 6.24
CA ALA A 150 -12.17 6.44 4.97
C ALA A 150 -12.72 5.46 3.93
N ALA A 151 -12.99 4.22 4.31
CA ALA A 151 -13.54 3.20 3.40
C ALA A 151 -14.92 3.61 2.86
N ALA A 152 -15.79 4.19 3.70
CA ALA A 152 -17.07 4.72 3.25
C ALA A 152 -16.89 5.85 2.20
N GLY A 153 -15.94 6.77 2.42
CA GLY A 153 -15.64 7.83 1.45
C GLY A 153 -15.07 7.30 0.12
N VAL A 154 -14.19 6.30 0.16
CA VAL A 154 -13.67 5.65 -1.06
C VAL A 154 -14.76 4.89 -1.81
N LEU A 155 -15.67 4.23 -1.07
CA LEU A 155 -16.84 3.58 -1.69
C LEU A 155 -17.75 4.58 -2.40
N LEU A 156 -18.03 5.74 -1.76
CA LEU A 156 -18.80 6.81 -2.39
C LEU A 156 -18.12 7.34 -3.66
N PHE A 157 -16.79 7.48 -3.64
CA PHE A 157 -16.02 7.84 -4.84
C PHE A 157 -16.17 6.79 -5.95
N GLY A 158 -16.04 5.51 -5.61
CA GLY A 158 -16.27 4.42 -6.56
C GLY A 158 -17.70 4.41 -7.15
N LEU A 159 -18.72 4.69 -6.32
CA LEU A 159 -20.11 4.81 -6.77
C LEU A 159 -20.30 6.04 -7.68
N ALA A 160 -19.68 7.19 -7.35
CA ALA A 160 -19.77 8.39 -8.19
C ALA A 160 -19.18 8.15 -9.59
N LEU A 161 -18.09 7.39 -9.68
CA LEU A 161 -17.51 6.96 -10.96
C LEU A 161 -18.44 5.97 -11.69
N TRP A 162 -19.04 5.02 -10.98
CA TRP A 162 -19.90 4.01 -11.61
C TRP A 162 -21.21 4.61 -12.17
N PHE A 163 -21.79 5.58 -11.50
CA PHE A 163 -23.02 6.24 -11.93
C PHE A 163 -22.81 7.38 -12.95
N ASP A 164 -21.55 7.60 -13.36
CA ASP A 164 -21.20 8.63 -14.37
C ASP A 164 -21.73 10.04 -14.02
N TRP A 165 -21.70 10.38 -12.72
CA TRP A 165 -22.20 11.68 -12.25
C TRP A 165 -21.45 12.87 -12.86
N LEU A 166 -20.18 12.68 -13.20
CA LEU A 166 -19.34 13.61 -13.96
C LEU A 166 -18.41 12.78 -14.87
N ALA A 167 -17.91 13.41 -15.92
CA ALA A 167 -16.90 12.76 -16.76
C ALA A 167 -15.72 12.23 -15.91
N GLU A 168 -15.33 10.99 -16.12
CA GLU A 168 -14.36 10.29 -15.26
C GLU A 168 -13.04 11.02 -15.07
N PRO A 169 -12.40 11.63 -16.11
CA PRO A 169 -11.18 12.39 -15.89
C PRO A 169 -11.36 13.56 -14.93
N VAL A 170 -12.50 14.24 -15.00
CA VAL A 170 -12.85 15.36 -14.10
C VAL A 170 -13.01 14.89 -12.67
N LEU A 171 -13.71 13.77 -12.45
CA LEU A 171 -13.89 13.19 -11.13
C LEU A 171 -12.56 12.75 -10.51
N ILE A 172 -11.68 12.12 -11.29
CA ILE A 172 -10.39 11.64 -10.82
C ILE A 172 -9.47 12.82 -10.48
N ILE A 173 -9.36 13.80 -11.35
CA ILE A 173 -8.57 15.01 -11.10
C ILE A 173 -9.12 15.77 -9.89
N GLY A 174 -10.44 15.91 -9.80
CA GLY A 174 -11.11 16.49 -8.64
C GLY A 174 -10.81 15.73 -7.34
N ALA A 175 -10.78 14.38 -7.39
CA ALA A 175 -10.42 13.54 -6.25
C ALA A 175 -8.96 13.73 -5.83
N LEU A 176 -8.01 13.95 -6.75
CA LEU A 176 -6.61 14.27 -6.44
C LEU A 176 -6.50 15.62 -5.72
N PHE A 177 -7.17 16.66 -6.19
CA PHE A 177 -7.20 17.96 -5.49
C PHE A 177 -7.87 17.85 -4.13
N LEU A 178 -8.99 17.14 -4.02
CA LEU A 178 -9.64 16.85 -2.74
C LEU A 178 -8.67 16.13 -1.80
N ALA A 179 -7.99 15.09 -2.26
CA ALA A 179 -7.01 14.35 -1.48
C ALA A 179 -5.88 15.27 -0.97
N SER A 180 -5.35 16.15 -1.81
CA SER A 180 -4.36 17.16 -1.40
C SER A 180 -4.89 18.05 -0.26
N ILE A 181 -6.12 18.57 -0.39
CA ILE A 181 -6.78 19.38 0.64
C ILE A 181 -6.95 18.57 1.93
N LEU A 182 -7.34 17.29 1.85
CA LEU A 182 -7.50 16.43 3.02
C LEU A 182 -6.18 16.27 3.81
N TRP A 183 -5.03 16.16 3.11
CA TRP A 183 -3.72 16.15 3.78
C TRP A 183 -3.40 17.48 4.47
N PHE A 184 -3.67 18.63 3.83
CA PHE A 184 -3.44 19.94 4.43
C PHE A 184 -4.33 20.16 5.66
N VAL A 185 -5.63 19.85 5.55
CA VAL A 185 -6.58 19.95 6.67
C VAL A 185 -6.18 19.01 7.80
N SER A 186 -5.75 17.79 7.47
CA SER A 186 -5.28 16.83 8.46
C SER A 186 -4.03 17.32 9.18
N ALA A 187 -3.05 17.89 8.48
CA ALA A 187 -1.85 18.47 9.06
C ALA A 187 -2.20 19.63 10.02
N LEU A 188 -3.08 20.52 9.58
CA LEU A 188 -3.55 21.65 10.41
C LEU A 188 -4.27 21.16 11.67
N GLN A 189 -5.20 20.21 11.53
CA GLN A 189 -5.93 19.62 12.66
C GLN A 189 -4.99 18.97 13.68
N PHE A 190 -3.91 18.32 13.21
CA PHE A 190 -2.96 17.63 14.08
C PHE A 190 -2.07 18.59 14.88
N THR A 191 -1.96 19.87 14.51
CA THR A 191 -1.24 20.87 15.29
C THR A 191 -1.84 21.06 16.68
N ALA A 192 -3.18 20.93 16.78
CA ALA A 192 -3.93 21.07 18.02
C ALA A 192 -3.76 19.87 19.00
N LEU A 193 -3.04 18.81 18.59
CA LEU A 193 -2.77 17.66 19.44
C LEU A 193 -1.84 18.04 20.59
N ASN A 194 -2.20 17.68 21.81
CA ASN A 194 -1.33 17.84 22.97
C ASN A 194 -0.47 16.57 23.13
N GLU A 195 0.81 16.68 22.75
CA GLU A 195 1.79 15.60 22.86
C GLU A 195 2.70 15.84 24.07
N PRO A 196 2.80 14.88 25.03
CA PRO A 196 3.79 14.97 26.10
C PRO A 196 5.20 14.86 25.54
N GLN A 197 6.15 15.60 26.11
CA GLN A 197 7.55 15.57 25.72
C GLN A 197 8.16 14.19 26.00
N SER A 198 8.97 13.71 25.07
CA SER A 198 9.76 12.49 25.24
C SER A 198 11.17 12.78 25.67
N GLU A 199 11.77 11.86 26.38
CA GLU A 199 13.22 11.86 26.60
C GLU A 199 13.95 11.74 25.23
N VAL A 200 14.98 12.56 25.10
CA VAL A 200 15.83 12.58 23.90
C VAL A 200 16.92 11.52 24.05
N ALA A 201 16.94 10.53 23.19
CA ALA A 201 17.95 9.47 23.21
C ALA A 201 18.99 9.66 22.10
N HIS A 202 20.26 9.65 22.46
CA HIS A 202 21.37 9.59 21.52
C HIS A 202 21.74 8.13 21.24
N ILE A 203 21.31 7.62 20.08
CA ILE A 203 21.65 6.24 19.64
C ILE A 203 22.67 6.31 18.52
N SER A 204 23.79 5.60 18.68
CA SER A 204 24.80 5.40 17.63
C SER A 204 24.40 4.23 16.71
N GLY A 205 24.27 4.47 15.41
CA GLY A 205 23.78 3.49 14.41
C GLY A 205 24.80 2.45 13.90
N GLY A 206 26.03 2.44 14.42
CA GLY A 206 27.13 1.70 13.78
C GLY A 206 27.14 0.17 13.92
N LYS A 207 26.44 -0.41 14.90
CA LYS A 207 26.45 -1.87 15.16
C LYS A 207 25.28 -2.63 14.54
N ALA A 208 24.36 -1.96 13.86
CA ALA A 208 23.13 -2.59 13.37
C ALA A 208 23.36 -3.46 12.12
N ALA A 209 24.25 -3.08 11.22
CA ALA A 209 24.43 -3.76 9.94
C ALA A 209 25.06 -5.17 10.07
N SER A 210 26.04 -5.34 10.94
CA SER A 210 26.64 -6.66 11.18
C SER A 210 25.65 -7.62 11.83
N LEU A 211 24.86 -7.12 12.78
CA LEU A 211 23.83 -7.89 13.46
C LEU A 211 22.74 -8.38 12.46
N TYR A 212 22.36 -7.54 11.48
CA TYR A 212 21.39 -7.91 10.46
C TYR A 212 21.89 -9.03 9.53
N LEU A 213 23.18 -8.99 9.16
CA LEU A 213 23.79 -10.04 8.36
C LEU A 213 23.89 -11.36 9.11
N ASP A 214 24.17 -11.33 10.40
CA ASP A 214 24.25 -12.52 11.24
C ASP A 214 22.87 -13.21 11.36
N TYR A 215 21.80 -12.46 11.56
CA TYR A 215 20.44 -13.03 11.56
C TYR A 215 20.08 -13.66 10.22
N LEU A 216 20.41 -13.00 9.09
CA LEU A 216 20.16 -13.57 7.76
C LEU A 216 20.95 -14.85 7.49
N ARG A 217 22.17 -14.96 8.02
CA ARG A 217 23.01 -16.15 7.84
C ARG A 217 22.55 -17.32 8.68
N ASN A 218 22.15 -17.06 9.91
CA ASN A 218 21.95 -18.10 10.92
C ASN A 218 20.48 -18.55 11.06
N ASP A 219 19.49 -17.68 10.75
CA ASP A 219 18.08 -18.01 10.90
C ASP A 219 17.46 -18.48 9.56
N LYS A 220 17.25 -19.80 9.46
CA LYS A 220 16.65 -20.44 8.27
C LYS A 220 15.17 -20.07 8.09
N GLU A 221 14.43 -19.96 9.18
CA GLU A 221 13.00 -19.67 9.11
C GLU A 221 12.74 -18.21 8.71
N LEU A 222 13.55 -17.28 9.22
CA LEU A 222 13.52 -15.89 8.78
C LEU A 222 13.81 -15.76 7.29
N ARG A 223 14.82 -16.48 6.78
CA ARG A 223 15.14 -16.48 5.33
C ARG A 223 13.99 -17.02 4.49
N LYS A 224 13.42 -18.18 4.87
CA LYS A 224 12.27 -18.78 4.16
C LYS A 224 11.10 -17.79 4.12
N PHE A 225 10.80 -17.16 5.27
CA PHE A 225 9.75 -16.16 5.35
C PHE A 225 10.01 -14.96 4.45
N ILE A 226 11.26 -14.45 4.40
CA ILE A 226 11.61 -13.32 3.52
C ILE A 226 11.46 -13.72 2.05
N TYR A 227 11.91 -14.92 1.62
CA TYR A 227 11.70 -15.41 0.26
C TYR A 227 10.22 -15.57 -0.09
N THR A 228 9.44 -16.18 0.81
CA THR A 228 7.98 -16.30 0.65
C THR A 228 7.34 -14.91 0.45
N ARG A 229 7.71 -13.97 1.32
CA ARG A 229 7.20 -12.60 1.27
C ARG A 229 7.63 -11.88 -0.01
N ALA A 230 8.86 -12.10 -0.49
CA ALA A 230 9.36 -11.53 -1.73
C ALA A 230 8.55 -12.01 -2.94
N LEU A 231 8.29 -13.31 -3.04
CA LEU A 231 7.47 -13.88 -4.13
C LEU A 231 6.02 -13.38 -4.04
N LEU A 232 5.43 -13.32 -2.85
CA LEU A 232 4.06 -12.86 -2.65
C LEU A 232 3.86 -11.34 -2.88
N THR A 233 4.94 -10.54 -3.09
CA THR A 233 4.81 -9.15 -3.56
C THR A 233 4.09 -9.06 -4.89
N ALA A 234 4.10 -10.13 -5.70
CA ALA A 234 3.36 -10.22 -6.95
C ALA A 234 1.88 -9.83 -6.80
N THR A 235 1.22 -10.24 -5.70
CA THR A 235 -0.19 -9.89 -5.44
C THR A 235 -0.41 -8.38 -5.26
N ALA A 236 0.61 -7.65 -4.80
CA ALA A 236 0.55 -6.20 -4.61
C ALA A 236 0.81 -5.42 -5.91
N ILE A 237 1.65 -5.99 -6.80
CA ILE A 237 2.17 -5.33 -8.00
C ILE A 237 1.26 -5.60 -9.21
N ALA A 238 0.53 -6.73 -9.22
CA ALA A 238 -0.27 -7.18 -10.36
C ALA A 238 -1.41 -6.23 -10.78
N PRO A 239 -2.14 -5.51 -9.90
CA PRO A 239 -3.28 -4.71 -10.31
C PRO A 239 -3.00 -3.68 -11.43
N PRO A 240 -1.89 -2.90 -11.42
CA PRO A 240 -1.55 -2.00 -12.53
C PRO A 240 -1.40 -2.72 -13.88
N PHE A 241 -0.81 -3.91 -13.89
CA PHE A 241 -0.64 -4.70 -15.11
C PHE A 241 -1.95 -5.31 -15.60
N LEU A 242 -2.90 -5.61 -14.70
CA LEU A 242 -4.26 -5.99 -15.11
C LEU A 242 -5.00 -4.83 -15.80
N ILE A 243 -4.80 -3.60 -15.35
CA ILE A 243 -5.37 -2.41 -16.01
C ILE A 243 -4.76 -2.24 -17.38
N LEU A 244 -3.42 -2.34 -17.50
CA LEU A 244 -2.73 -2.27 -18.80
C LEU A 244 -3.18 -3.40 -19.76
N LEU A 245 -3.32 -4.62 -19.25
CA LEU A 245 -3.79 -5.77 -20.05
C LEU A 245 -5.21 -5.55 -20.56
N ALA A 246 -6.12 -5.15 -19.66
CA ALA A 246 -7.51 -4.91 -20.04
C ALA A 246 -7.64 -3.72 -21.02
N GLN A 247 -6.83 -2.67 -20.87
CA GLN A 247 -6.76 -1.57 -21.85
C GLN A 247 -6.30 -2.05 -23.23
N ALA A 248 -5.31 -2.93 -23.28
CA ALA A 248 -4.81 -3.48 -24.53
C ALA A 248 -5.85 -4.35 -25.25
N GLU A 249 -6.67 -5.11 -24.50
CA GLU A 249 -7.69 -6.03 -25.05
C GLU A 249 -8.99 -5.33 -25.45
N VAL A 250 -9.47 -4.38 -24.64
CA VAL A 250 -10.81 -3.75 -24.78
C VAL A 250 -10.75 -2.32 -25.35
N GLY A 251 -9.57 -1.71 -25.39
CA GLY A 251 -9.35 -0.36 -25.92
C GLY A 251 -9.82 0.78 -25.01
N SER A 252 -10.75 0.55 -24.10
CA SER A 252 -11.19 1.57 -23.10
C SER A 252 -11.75 0.91 -21.85
N ILE A 253 -11.06 1.10 -20.72
CA ILE A 253 -11.51 0.65 -19.39
C ILE A 253 -12.20 1.78 -18.63
N VAL A 254 -12.38 2.91 -19.28
CA VAL A 254 -12.83 4.17 -18.68
C VAL A 254 -14.08 3.96 -17.84
N SER A 255 -15.09 3.28 -18.36
CA SER A 255 -16.36 3.00 -17.67
C SER A 255 -16.27 1.94 -16.54
N GLN A 256 -15.13 1.27 -16.37
CA GLN A 256 -15.01 0.16 -15.41
C GLN A 256 -14.27 0.55 -14.12
N LEU A 257 -13.57 1.69 -14.05
CA LEU A 257 -12.77 2.06 -12.89
C LEU A 257 -13.61 2.13 -11.60
N GLY A 258 -14.82 2.67 -11.68
CA GLY A 258 -15.73 2.74 -10.54
C GLY A 258 -16.04 1.36 -9.96
N VAL A 259 -16.36 0.39 -10.82
CA VAL A 259 -16.63 -1.00 -10.42
C VAL A 259 -15.39 -1.68 -9.84
N LEU A 260 -14.19 -1.39 -10.38
CA LEU A 260 -12.93 -1.90 -9.88
C LEU A 260 -12.61 -1.36 -8.47
N ILE A 261 -12.87 -0.07 -8.22
CA ILE A 261 -12.72 0.53 -6.90
C ILE A 261 -13.70 -0.08 -5.90
N ILE A 262 -14.96 -0.29 -6.30
CA ILE A 262 -15.97 -0.94 -5.47
C ILE A 262 -15.54 -2.37 -5.14
N ALA A 263 -15.11 -3.15 -6.13
CA ALA A 263 -14.64 -4.53 -5.95
C ALA A 263 -13.43 -4.59 -4.97
N SER A 264 -12.45 -3.68 -5.12
CA SER A 264 -11.30 -3.58 -4.23
C SER A 264 -11.68 -3.19 -2.80
N SER A 265 -12.59 -2.22 -2.65
CA SER A 265 -13.07 -1.76 -1.34
C SER A 265 -13.87 -2.85 -0.63
N PHE A 266 -14.74 -3.54 -1.34
CA PHE A 266 -15.54 -4.65 -0.82
C PHE A 266 -14.66 -5.85 -0.44
N SER A 267 -13.66 -6.18 -1.27
CA SER A 267 -12.63 -7.15 -0.94
C SER A 267 -11.94 -6.81 0.40
N THR A 268 -11.51 -5.57 0.57
CA THR A 268 -10.83 -5.12 1.80
C THR A 268 -11.73 -5.24 3.02
N PHE A 269 -13.00 -4.90 2.89
CA PHE A 269 -13.99 -4.98 3.98
C PHE A 269 -14.21 -6.42 4.45
N ILE A 270 -14.43 -7.35 3.51
CA ILE A 270 -14.68 -8.76 3.83
C ILE A 270 -13.42 -9.45 4.34
N SER A 271 -12.30 -9.23 3.65
CA SER A 271 -11.03 -9.93 3.88
C SER A 271 -10.46 -9.72 5.27
N GLY A 272 -10.58 -8.51 5.82
CA GLY A 272 -9.96 -8.17 7.10
C GLY A 272 -10.39 -9.10 8.24
N ARG A 273 -11.68 -9.40 8.32
CA ARG A 273 -12.25 -10.26 9.37
C ARG A 273 -11.97 -11.75 9.14
N ILE A 274 -12.06 -12.19 7.88
CA ILE A 274 -11.87 -13.60 7.51
C ILE A 274 -10.39 -13.97 7.67
N TRP A 275 -9.50 -13.23 7.03
CA TRP A 275 -8.07 -13.51 7.09
C TRP A 275 -7.46 -13.28 8.47
N GLY A 276 -7.98 -12.32 9.25
CA GLY A 276 -7.57 -12.14 10.64
C GLY A 276 -7.80 -13.39 11.46
N LYS A 277 -9.05 -13.90 11.49
CA LYS A 277 -9.39 -15.12 12.22
C LYS A 277 -8.66 -16.38 11.74
N LEU A 278 -8.43 -16.50 10.43
CA LEU A 278 -7.68 -17.63 9.87
C LEU A 278 -6.19 -17.55 10.19
N SER A 279 -5.63 -16.34 10.21
CA SER A 279 -4.22 -16.09 10.55
C SER A 279 -3.93 -16.39 12.01
N ASP A 280 -4.89 -16.18 12.92
CA ASP A 280 -4.76 -16.55 14.32
C ASP A 280 -4.61 -18.08 14.49
N LYS A 281 -5.19 -18.87 13.57
CA LYS A 281 -5.05 -20.34 13.57
C LYS A 281 -3.77 -20.82 12.88
N SER A 282 -3.43 -20.23 11.72
CA SER A 282 -2.22 -20.60 10.97
C SER A 282 -1.89 -19.57 9.90
N THR A 283 -0.84 -18.80 10.13
CA THR A 283 -0.34 -17.83 9.16
C THR A 283 0.25 -18.47 7.89
N PRO A 284 0.97 -19.64 7.94
CA PRO A 284 1.42 -20.31 6.72
C PRO A 284 0.29 -20.71 5.79
N VAL A 285 -0.83 -21.24 6.34
CA VAL A 285 -2.01 -21.64 5.55
C VAL A 285 -2.62 -20.43 4.85
N VAL A 286 -2.74 -19.29 5.53
CA VAL A 286 -3.27 -18.05 4.93
C VAL A 286 -2.36 -17.51 3.84
N LEU A 287 -1.03 -17.49 4.06
CA LEU A 287 -0.06 -17.09 3.05
C LEU A 287 -0.12 -18.01 1.82
N SER A 288 -0.21 -19.33 2.04
CA SER A 288 -0.32 -20.31 0.97
C SER A 288 -1.61 -20.15 0.17
N ALA A 289 -2.77 -20.15 0.83
CA ALA A 289 -4.06 -19.99 0.19
C ALA A 289 -4.16 -18.67 -0.60
N SER A 290 -3.67 -17.58 -0.01
CA SER A 290 -3.65 -16.26 -0.67
C SER A 290 -2.72 -16.23 -1.88
N GLY A 291 -1.52 -16.83 -1.76
CA GLY A 291 -0.56 -16.90 -2.88
C GLY A 291 -1.09 -17.73 -4.04
N LEU A 292 -1.65 -18.91 -3.75
CA LEU A 292 -2.24 -19.78 -4.75
C LEU A 292 -3.46 -19.15 -5.41
N ALA A 293 -4.41 -18.61 -4.64
CA ALA A 293 -5.60 -17.97 -5.20
C ALA A 293 -5.23 -16.75 -6.07
N GLY A 294 -4.29 -15.89 -5.60
CA GLY A 294 -3.82 -14.75 -6.36
C GLY A 294 -3.10 -15.15 -7.65
N GLY A 295 -2.27 -16.21 -7.60
CA GLY A 295 -1.58 -16.70 -8.78
C GLY A 295 -2.51 -17.39 -9.79
N LEU A 296 -3.44 -18.20 -9.34
CA LEU A 296 -4.41 -18.87 -10.20
C LEU A 296 -5.35 -17.88 -10.90
N ILE A 297 -5.81 -16.84 -10.20
CA ILE A 297 -6.66 -15.84 -10.84
C ILE A 297 -5.89 -14.98 -11.86
N LEU A 298 -4.61 -14.67 -11.60
CA LEU A 298 -3.75 -14.03 -12.59
C LEU A 298 -3.50 -14.94 -13.80
N PHE A 299 -3.27 -16.23 -13.57
CA PHE A 299 -3.09 -17.18 -14.65
C PHE A 299 -4.34 -17.32 -15.52
N SER A 300 -5.54 -17.28 -14.93
CA SER A 300 -6.81 -17.34 -15.69
C SER A 300 -6.99 -16.16 -16.64
N THR A 301 -6.40 -14.99 -16.37
CA THR A 301 -6.48 -13.83 -17.26
C THR A 301 -5.74 -14.06 -18.60
N LEU A 302 -4.70 -14.91 -18.60
CA LEU A 302 -3.96 -15.23 -19.82
C LEU A 302 -4.77 -16.09 -20.78
N PHE A 303 -5.67 -16.94 -20.27
CA PHE A 303 -6.61 -17.68 -21.10
C PHE A 303 -7.77 -16.80 -21.56
N ALA A 304 -8.20 -15.88 -20.73
CA ALA A 304 -9.26 -14.94 -21.04
C ALA A 304 -8.90 -13.96 -22.18
N SER A 305 -7.62 -13.62 -22.32
CA SER A 305 -7.12 -12.75 -23.40
C SER A 305 -7.20 -13.43 -24.80
N GLN A 306 -7.35 -14.75 -24.85
CA GLN A 306 -7.56 -15.51 -26.09
C GLN A 306 -9.04 -15.60 -26.50
N GLY A 307 -9.96 -15.01 -25.72
CA GLY A 307 -11.40 -15.05 -25.95
C GLY A 307 -12.08 -13.74 -25.56
N ASP A 308 -13.42 -13.67 -25.73
CA ASP A 308 -14.20 -12.45 -25.51
C ASP A 308 -14.48 -12.14 -24.03
N LEU A 309 -13.81 -12.79 -23.08
CA LEU A 309 -14.10 -12.65 -21.64
C LEU A 309 -13.80 -11.24 -21.11
N PHE A 310 -12.77 -10.57 -21.64
CA PHE A 310 -12.46 -9.19 -21.26
C PHE A 310 -13.56 -8.19 -21.66
N ASN A 311 -14.35 -8.52 -22.66
CA ASN A 311 -15.51 -7.71 -23.09
C ASN A 311 -16.69 -7.87 -22.12
N THR A 312 -16.67 -8.84 -21.21
CA THR A 312 -17.70 -9.01 -20.19
C THR A 312 -17.48 -8.05 -19.02
N ILE A 313 -18.47 -7.24 -18.71
CA ILE A 313 -18.39 -6.20 -17.65
C ILE A 313 -18.01 -6.74 -16.26
N TRP A 314 -18.24 -8.02 -15.98
CA TRP A 314 -17.98 -8.63 -14.68
C TRP A 314 -16.65 -9.35 -14.57
N PHE A 315 -15.98 -9.67 -15.66
CA PHE A 315 -14.76 -10.48 -15.62
C PHE A 315 -13.64 -9.78 -14.84
N LEU A 316 -13.25 -8.58 -15.24
CA LEU A 316 -12.16 -7.85 -14.61
C LEU A 316 -12.45 -7.48 -13.14
N PRO A 317 -13.66 -7.01 -12.75
CA PRO A 317 -14.03 -6.82 -11.35
C PRO A 317 -13.90 -8.07 -10.49
N VAL A 318 -14.29 -9.25 -11.00
CA VAL A 318 -14.14 -10.53 -10.28
C VAL A 318 -12.67 -10.90 -10.11
N VAL A 319 -11.88 -10.80 -11.19
CA VAL A 319 -10.43 -11.02 -11.13
C VAL A 319 -9.79 -10.13 -10.08
N LEU A 320 -10.10 -8.84 -10.11
CA LEU A 320 -9.54 -7.88 -9.17
C LEU A 320 -10.02 -8.15 -7.74
N PHE A 321 -11.29 -8.50 -7.53
CA PHE A 321 -11.82 -8.86 -6.22
C PHE A 321 -11.06 -10.02 -5.60
N VAL A 322 -10.82 -11.10 -6.35
CA VAL A 322 -10.07 -12.27 -5.88
C VAL A 322 -8.60 -11.91 -5.61
N LEU A 323 -7.98 -11.15 -6.52
CA LEU A 323 -6.59 -10.70 -6.36
C LEU A 323 -6.43 -9.79 -5.13
N MET A 324 -7.33 -8.84 -4.92
CA MET A 324 -7.27 -7.95 -3.77
C MET A 324 -7.58 -8.67 -2.46
N THR A 325 -8.47 -9.67 -2.48
CA THR A 325 -8.72 -10.58 -1.35
C THR A 325 -7.45 -11.36 -1.00
N SER A 326 -6.75 -11.89 -1.99
CA SER A 326 -5.45 -12.56 -1.84
C SER A 326 -4.39 -11.61 -1.28
N TYR A 327 -4.28 -10.41 -1.82
CA TYR A 327 -3.36 -9.38 -1.32
C TYR A 327 -3.60 -9.05 0.16
N GLN A 328 -4.87 -8.91 0.59
CA GLN A 328 -5.19 -8.65 2.00
C GLN A 328 -4.81 -9.83 2.90
N GLY A 329 -4.99 -11.07 2.44
CA GLY A 329 -4.55 -12.27 3.15
C GLY A 329 -3.03 -12.26 3.36
N VAL A 330 -2.26 -12.01 2.32
CA VAL A 330 -0.80 -11.85 2.39
C VAL A 330 -0.43 -10.74 3.38
N ARG A 331 -1.08 -9.58 3.29
CA ARG A 331 -0.81 -8.40 4.11
C ARG A 331 -1.01 -8.66 5.60
N ILE A 332 -2.10 -9.34 5.96
CA ILE A 332 -2.45 -9.65 7.36
C ILE A 332 -1.54 -10.77 7.89
N ALA A 333 -1.47 -11.89 7.17
CA ALA A 333 -0.74 -13.05 7.64
C ALA A 333 0.77 -12.80 7.77
N ARG A 334 1.40 -12.05 6.84
CA ARG A 334 2.82 -11.69 6.94
C ARG A 334 3.14 -10.87 8.20
N SER A 335 2.21 -10.00 8.59
CA SER A 335 2.36 -9.15 9.77
C SER A 335 2.32 -9.96 11.06
N ILE A 336 1.37 -10.89 11.16
CA ILE A 336 1.20 -11.77 12.33
C ILE A 336 2.34 -12.79 12.38
N HIS A 337 2.70 -13.41 11.25
CA HIS A 337 3.78 -14.41 11.18
C HIS A 337 5.12 -13.84 11.67
N LEU A 338 5.46 -12.62 11.23
CA LEU A 338 6.70 -11.96 11.64
C LEU A 338 6.75 -11.70 13.16
N VAL A 339 5.62 -11.29 13.75
CA VAL A 339 5.51 -11.05 15.20
C VAL A 339 5.65 -12.35 15.98
N ASN A 340 5.09 -13.43 15.46
CA ASN A 340 5.15 -14.74 16.11
C ASN A 340 6.51 -15.43 15.94
N LEU A 341 7.18 -15.21 14.80
CA LEU A 341 8.52 -15.75 14.55
C LEU A 341 9.59 -15.11 15.44
N ALA A 342 9.42 -13.84 15.81
CA ALA A 342 10.41 -13.06 16.54
C ALA A 342 10.12 -13.05 18.05
N THR A 343 11.18 -13.13 18.87
CA THR A 343 11.11 -12.86 20.31
C THR A 343 10.88 -11.37 20.57
N GLU A 344 10.53 -10.98 21.80
CA GLU A 344 10.36 -9.55 22.15
C GLU A 344 11.61 -8.72 21.82
N GLU A 345 12.80 -9.26 22.06
CA GLU A 345 14.09 -8.60 21.82
C GLU A 345 14.43 -8.50 20.33
N THR A 346 14.12 -9.52 19.53
CA THR A 346 14.48 -9.57 18.10
C THR A 346 13.43 -8.99 17.17
N ARG A 347 12.20 -8.76 17.67
CA ARG A 347 11.03 -8.33 16.85
C ARG A 347 11.31 -7.05 16.05
N ALA A 348 11.91 -6.04 16.68
CA ALA A 348 12.25 -4.79 15.99
C ALA A 348 13.27 -5.01 14.88
N THR A 349 14.30 -5.84 15.14
CA THR A 349 15.36 -6.18 14.19
C THR A 349 14.82 -6.98 13.01
N TYR A 350 14.03 -8.03 13.25
CA TYR A 350 13.42 -8.85 12.20
C TYR A 350 12.47 -8.03 11.33
N THR A 351 11.69 -7.13 11.94
CA THR A 351 10.79 -6.22 11.20
C THR A 351 11.58 -5.28 10.30
N ALA A 352 12.62 -4.64 10.83
CA ALA A 352 13.44 -3.71 10.06
C ALA A 352 14.16 -4.41 8.90
N LEU A 353 14.78 -5.55 9.19
CA LEU A 353 15.51 -6.35 8.20
C LEU A 353 14.59 -6.84 7.08
N SER A 354 13.47 -7.47 7.45
CA SER A 354 12.49 -7.95 6.46
C SER A 354 11.91 -6.80 5.63
N ASN A 355 11.60 -5.65 6.23
CA ASN A 355 11.09 -4.51 5.50
C ASN A 355 12.12 -3.90 4.55
N THR A 356 13.39 -3.84 4.95
CA THR A 356 14.47 -3.34 4.09
C THR A 356 14.66 -4.24 2.87
N ILE A 357 14.72 -5.57 3.06
CA ILE A 357 14.91 -6.51 1.95
C ILE A 357 13.70 -6.46 1.01
N ILE A 358 12.49 -6.48 1.55
CA ILE A 358 11.29 -6.40 0.72
C ILE A 358 11.19 -5.05 0.00
N GLY A 359 11.62 -3.96 0.63
CA GLY A 359 11.72 -2.66 -0.03
C GLY A 359 12.65 -2.68 -1.24
N LEU A 360 13.82 -3.35 -1.12
CA LEU A 360 14.76 -3.54 -2.25
C LEU A 360 14.16 -4.43 -3.34
N VAL A 361 13.51 -5.53 -2.95
CA VAL A 361 12.79 -6.42 -3.90
C VAL A 361 11.73 -5.63 -4.66
N LEU A 362 10.93 -4.84 -3.95
CA LEU A 362 9.89 -4.00 -4.57
C LEU A 362 10.47 -2.98 -5.56
N LEU A 363 11.60 -2.34 -5.25
CA LEU A 363 12.28 -1.47 -6.23
C LEU A 363 12.67 -2.26 -7.49
N GLY A 364 13.23 -3.46 -7.32
CA GLY A 364 13.57 -4.33 -8.43
C GLY A 364 12.35 -4.70 -9.29
N THR A 365 11.17 -4.87 -8.69
CA THR A 365 9.95 -5.16 -9.46
C THR A 365 9.45 -3.97 -10.29
N GLY A 366 9.94 -2.75 -10.07
CA GLY A 366 9.71 -1.62 -10.96
C GLY A 366 10.19 -1.89 -12.39
N LEU A 367 11.18 -2.80 -12.57
CA LEU A 367 11.63 -3.24 -13.88
C LEU A 367 10.56 -4.00 -14.66
N PHE A 368 9.50 -4.49 -14.04
CA PHE A 368 8.41 -5.15 -14.77
C PHE A 368 7.70 -4.24 -15.76
N GLY A 369 7.68 -2.92 -15.53
CA GLY A 369 7.20 -1.95 -16.51
C GLY A 369 8.05 -1.96 -17.80
N PHE A 370 9.38 -2.04 -17.65
CA PHE A 370 10.28 -2.21 -18.80
C PHE A 370 10.08 -3.57 -19.48
N LEU A 371 9.98 -4.64 -18.70
CA LEU A 371 9.72 -5.98 -19.27
C LEU A 371 8.41 -6.00 -20.06
N ALA A 372 7.37 -5.31 -19.59
CA ALA A 372 6.11 -5.17 -20.32
C ALA A 372 6.27 -4.47 -21.67
N THR A 373 7.19 -3.49 -21.77
CA THR A 373 7.47 -2.79 -23.04
C THR A 373 8.19 -3.70 -24.06
N PHE A 374 9.14 -4.55 -23.61
CA PHE A 374 9.96 -5.36 -24.50
C PHE A 374 9.36 -6.73 -24.84
N PHE A 375 8.71 -7.35 -23.87
CA PHE A 375 8.20 -8.73 -23.99
C PHE A 375 6.68 -8.80 -24.08
N GLY A 376 5.98 -7.76 -23.65
CA GLY A 376 4.52 -7.73 -23.57
C GLY A 376 3.98 -7.78 -22.15
N ILE A 377 2.71 -7.34 -22.00
CA ILE A 377 2.03 -7.26 -20.70
C ILE A 377 1.64 -8.67 -20.22
N GLN A 378 1.28 -9.57 -21.14
CA GLN A 378 0.87 -10.95 -20.83
C GLN A 378 2.01 -11.73 -20.16
N GLU A 379 3.24 -11.58 -20.65
CA GLU A 379 4.44 -12.19 -20.08
C GLU A 379 4.74 -11.71 -18.67
N VAL A 380 4.54 -10.42 -18.41
CA VAL A 380 4.67 -9.90 -17.05
C VAL A 380 3.59 -10.46 -16.12
N VAL A 381 2.35 -10.56 -16.59
CA VAL A 381 1.27 -11.18 -15.79
C VAL A 381 1.58 -12.66 -15.54
N LEU A 382 2.14 -13.39 -16.50
CA LEU A 382 2.60 -14.78 -16.32
C LEU A 382 3.69 -14.87 -15.23
N VAL A 383 4.69 -14.00 -15.27
CA VAL A 383 5.74 -13.96 -14.24
C VAL A 383 5.14 -13.67 -12.87
N LEU A 384 4.22 -12.70 -12.75
CA LEU A 384 3.54 -12.38 -11.49
C LEU A 384 2.67 -13.54 -10.99
N ALA A 385 1.98 -14.24 -11.88
CA ALA A 385 1.22 -15.44 -11.55
C ALA A 385 2.12 -16.56 -10.99
N THR A 386 3.24 -16.84 -11.67
CA THR A 386 4.20 -17.87 -11.23
C THR A 386 4.89 -17.49 -9.92
N MET A 387 5.26 -16.22 -9.72
CA MET A 387 5.78 -15.73 -8.44
C MET A 387 4.76 -15.91 -7.30
N SER A 388 3.49 -15.60 -7.55
CA SER A 388 2.43 -15.72 -6.53
C SER A 388 2.19 -17.20 -6.17
N ILE A 389 2.12 -18.09 -7.15
CA ILE A 389 1.99 -19.56 -6.94
C ILE A 389 3.22 -20.09 -6.20
N GLY A 390 4.42 -19.75 -6.65
CA GLY A 390 5.67 -20.16 -6.00
C GLY A 390 5.77 -19.69 -4.57
N GLY A 391 5.34 -18.45 -4.28
CA GLY A 391 5.25 -17.90 -2.93
C GLY A 391 4.22 -18.65 -2.07
N GLY A 392 3.07 -19.01 -2.65
CA GLY A 392 2.04 -19.81 -1.99
C GLY A 392 2.52 -21.23 -1.66
N LEU A 393 3.23 -21.87 -2.57
CA LEU A 393 3.83 -23.19 -2.35
C LEU A 393 4.96 -23.12 -1.30
N LEU A 394 5.83 -22.12 -1.38
CA LEU A 394 6.89 -21.95 -0.38
C LEU A 394 6.33 -21.67 1.03
N ALA A 395 5.19 -20.98 1.12
CA ALA A 395 4.51 -20.71 2.39
C ALA A 395 4.10 -21.99 3.13
N THR A 396 3.83 -23.09 2.43
CA THR A 396 3.51 -24.40 3.05
C THR A 396 4.69 -24.98 3.86
N THR A 397 5.91 -24.57 3.54
CA THR A 397 7.14 -25.04 4.21
C THR A 397 7.52 -24.19 5.44
N LEU A 398 6.78 -23.10 5.71
CA LEU A 398 6.99 -22.29 6.90
C LEU A 398 6.51 -23.03 8.14
N GLN A 399 7.27 -22.94 9.23
CA GLN A 399 6.85 -23.48 10.51
C GLN A 399 5.64 -22.69 11.03
N LYS A 400 4.73 -23.39 11.71
CA LYS A 400 3.67 -22.74 12.49
C LYS A 400 4.34 -22.16 13.73
N PRO A 401 4.41 -20.83 13.86
CA PRO A 401 5.00 -20.20 15.03
C PRO A 401 4.12 -20.31 16.25
#